data_ee8e22a98cd8b47365eb615f6d8a525d
#
_entry.id   ee8e22a98cd8b47365eb615f6d8a525d
#
_cell.length_a   1.000
_cell.length_b   1.000
_cell.length_c   1.000
_cell.angle_alpha   90.00
_cell.angle_beta   90.00
_cell.angle_gamma   90.00
#
_symmetry.space_group_name_H-M   'P 1'
#
loop_
_entity.id
_entity.type
_entity.pdbx_description
1 polymer ?
#
loop_
_entity_poly.entity_id
_entity_poly.type
_entity_poly.pdbx_seq_one_letter_code
_entity_poly.pdbx_strand_id
1 'polypeptide(L)'
;MDRVSQLGCIVCRLQGFYGVPAEIHHIEGKTKINTHFKILPLCFEHHRMGSDKEPISRHPYKARFEKAYGSEYELLDIVNSLL
;
A
#
# COMPACT_ATOMS: atom_id res chain seq x y z
N MET A 1 1.52 6.26 13.17
CA MET A 1 2.41 5.51 12.26
C MET A 1 2.38 4.04 12.55
N ASP A 2 2.64 3.72 13.79
CA ASP A 2 2.86 2.34 14.14
C ASP A 2 1.66 1.45 13.88
N ARG A 3 0.45 1.98 14.07
CA ARG A 3 -0.75 1.17 13.85
C ARG A 3 -0.88 0.76 12.39
N VAL A 4 -0.58 1.67 11.48
CA VAL A 4 -0.65 1.37 10.04
C VAL A 4 0.42 0.35 9.68
N SER A 5 1.67 0.56 10.11
CA SER A 5 2.74 -0.37 9.78
C SER A 5 2.53 -1.75 10.41
N GLN A 6 1.87 -1.80 11.57
CA GLN A 6 1.59 -3.06 12.25
C GLN A 6 0.57 -3.93 11.52
N LEU A 7 -0.24 -3.33 10.64
CA LEU A 7 -1.14 -4.11 9.80
C LEU A 7 -0.40 -5.01 8.82
N GLY A 8 0.85 -4.69 8.52
CA GLY A 8 1.57 -5.34 7.45
C GLY A 8 1.09 -4.84 6.10
N CYS A 9 1.68 -5.35 5.02
CA CYS A 9 1.30 -4.96 3.67
C CYS A 9 -0.18 -5.22 3.43
N ILE A 10 -0.91 -4.17 3.00
CA ILE A 10 -2.35 -4.32 2.76
C ILE A 10 -2.62 -5.25 1.58
N VAL A 11 -1.79 -5.21 0.53
CA VAL A 11 -1.96 -6.08 -0.62
C VAL A 11 -1.73 -7.53 -0.23
N CYS A 12 -0.66 -7.82 0.50
CA CYS A 12 -0.39 -9.17 0.98
C CYS A 12 -1.51 -9.65 1.90
N ARG A 13 -2.01 -8.76 2.77
CA ARG A 13 -3.09 -9.10 3.69
C ARG A 13 -4.34 -9.52 2.93
N LEU A 14 -4.69 -8.83 1.85
CA LEU A 14 -5.84 -9.19 1.03
C LEU A 14 -5.64 -10.51 0.29
N GLN A 15 -4.40 -10.92 0.12
CA GLN A 15 -4.05 -12.20 -0.48
C GLN A 15 -3.95 -13.32 0.54
N GLY A 16 -4.21 -13.03 1.81
CA GLY A 16 -4.16 -14.02 2.87
C GLY A 16 -2.85 -14.09 3.63
N PHE A 17 -1.90 -13.20 3.36
CA PHE A 17 -0.59 -13.18 4.00
C PHE A 17 -0.53 -12.03 5.01
N TYR A 18 -0.69 -12.37 6.28
CA TYR A 18 -0.74 -11.38 7.35
C TYR A 18 0.66 -11.16 7.93
N GLY A 19 0.90 -9.94 8.43
CA GLY A 19 2.14 -9.63 9.13
C GLY A 19 3.35 -9.46 8.23
N VAL A 20 3.17 -9.31 6.92
CA VAL A 20 4.29 -9.04 6.01
C VAL A 20 4.81 -7.63 6.29
N PRO A 21 6.12 -7.47 6.58
CA PRO A 21 6.67 -6.15 6.88
C PRO A 21 6.34 -5.13 5.80
N ALA A 22 5.94 -3.95 6.22
CA ALA A 22 5.45 -2.93 5.29
C ALA A 22 6.21 -1.62 5.45
N GLU A 23 6.40 -0.94 4.33
CA GLU A 23 6.88 0.44 4.27
C GLU A 23 5.65 1.35 4.17
N ILE A 24 5.81 2.60 4.58
CA ILE A 24 4.72 3.56 4.48
C ILE A 24 4.78 4.22 3.12
N HIS A 25 3.68 4.10 2.37
CA HIS A 25 3.53 4.73 1.07
C HIS A 25 2.57 5.92 1.20
N HIS A 26 3.03 7.10 0.81
CA HIS A 26 2.20 8.31 0.83
C HIS A 26 1.47 8.44 -0.51
N ILE A 27 0.14 8.34 -0.48
CA ILE A 27 -0.66 8.32 -1.71
C ILE A 27 -0.48 9.61 -2.52
N GLU A 28 -0.50 10.75 -1.84
CA GLU A 28 -0.42 12.05 -2.50
C GLU A 28 0.96 12.70 -2.43
N GLY A 29 1.95 11.96 -1.96
CA GLY A 29 3.29 12.50 -1.81
C GLY A 29 3.47 13.27 -0.51
N LYS A 30 4.73 13.54 -0.17
CA LYS A 30 5.07 14.12 1.14
C LYS A 30 4.93 15.63 1.19
N THR A 31 4.74 16.27 0.04
CA THR A 31 4.71 17.72 -0.03
C THR A 31 3.32 18.31 0.21
N LYS A 32 2.29 17.48 0.20
CA LYS A 32 0.94 17.95 0.40
C LYS A 32 0.57 17.98 1.88
N ILE A 33 -0.27 18.94 2.24
CA ILE A 33 -0.80 19.05 3.59
C ILE A 33 -1.68 17.82 3.86
N ASN A 34 -1.59 17.26 5.05
CA ASN A 34 -2.38 16.10 5.49
C ASN A 34 -2.04 14.79 4.80
N THR A 35 -0.88 14.69 4.17
CA THR A 35 -0.48 13.43 3.54
C THR A 35 -0.32 12.29 4.54
N HIS A 36 -0.09 12.62 5.82
CA HIS A 36 0.07 11.60 6.85
C HIS A 36 -1.23 10.85 7.16
N PHE A 37 -2.37 11.34 6.67
CA PHE A 37 -3.65 10.63 6.80
C PHE A 37 -3.96 9.77 5.57
N LYS A 38 -3.19 9.90 4.51
CA LYS A 38 -3.41 9.18 3.25
C LYS A 38 -2.19 8.31 2.96
N ILE A 39 -2.03 7.29 3.79
CA ILE A 39 -0.88 6.41 3.72
C ILE A 39 -1.34 4.96 3.62
N LEU A 40 -0.56 4.14 2.93
CA LEU A 40 -0.79 2.71 2.80
C LEU A 40 0.41 1.94 3.29
N PRO A 41 0.19 0.84 4.02
CA PRO A 41 1.29 -0.08 4.33
C PRO A 41 1.49 -1.01 3.13
N LEU A 42 2.61 -0.91 2.46
CA LEU A 42 2.96 -1.74 1.32
C LEU A 42 4.31 -2.39 1.57
N CYS A 43 4.41 -3.69 1.32
CA CYS A 43 5.71 -4.34 1.47
C CYS A 43 6.66 -3.82 0.41
N PHE A 44 7.95 -4.10 0.63
CA PHE A 44 9.01 -3.64 -0.26
C PHE A 44 8.70 -3.94 -1.73
N GLU A 45 8.24 -5.16 -2.01
CA GLU A 45 7.96 -5.58 -3.37
C GLU A 45 6.73 -4.89 -3.97
N HIS A 46 5.65 -4.76 -3.20
CA HIS A 46 4.46 -4.07 -3.70
C HIS A 46 4.63 -2.56 -3.72
N HIS A 47 5.61 -2.02 -3.02
CA HIS A 47 5.84 -0.58 -2.96
C HIS A 47 6.77 -0.12 -4.09
N ARG A 48 7.94 -0.73 -4.26
CA ARG A 48 8.95 -0.19 -5.16
C ARG A 48 9.87 -1.20 -5.84
N MET A 49 9.88 -2.45 -5.41
CA MET A 49 10.85 -3.43 -5.93
C MET A 49 10.21 -4.61 -6.65
N GLY A 50 8.94 -4.48 -6.98
CA GLY A 50 8.28 -5.48 -7.81
C GLY A 50 8.46 -5.19 -9.29
N SER A 51 7.63 -5.82 -10.10
CA SER A 51 7.65 -5.65 -11.55
C SER A 51 6.24 -5.33 -12.04
N ASP A 52 6.02 -5.45 -13.35
CA ASP A 52 4.68 -5.30 -13.91
C ASP A 52 3.84 -6.58 -13.77
N LYS A 53 4.37 -7.59 -13.10
CA LYS A 53 3.67 -8.84 -12.78
C LYS A 53 3.78 -9.07 -11.27
N GLU A 54 2.94 -9.95 -10.74
CA GLU A 54 2.91 -10.22 -9.31
C GLU A 54 4.29 -10.58 -8.75
N PRO A 55 4.80 -9.94 -7.71
CA PRO A 55 4.22 -8.77 -7.07
C PRO A 55 4.41 -7.50 -7.89
N ILE A 56 3.30 -6.79 -8.15
CA ILE A 56 3.34 -5.55 -8.93
C ILE A 56 3.64 -4.40 -7.98
N SER A 57 4.66 -3.61 -8.30
CA SER A 57 5.03 -2.50 -7.43
C SER A 57 4.27 -1.24 -7.82
N ARG A 58 3.85 -0.47 -6.81
CA ARG A 58 3.20 0.82 -7.02
C ARG A 58 4.12 1.79 -7.76
N HIS A 59 5.41 1.72 -7.50
CA HIS A 59 6.43 2.50 -8.20
C HIS A 59 7.26 1.59 -9.07
N PRO A 60 7.29 1.77 -10.38
CA PRO A 60 6.60 2.80 -11.18
C PRO A 60 5.29 2.33 -11.84
N TYR A 61 4.75 1.18 -11.47
CA TYR A 61 3.67 0.53 -12.21
C TYR A 61 2.30 0.83 -11.61
N LYS A 62 2.01 2.13 -11.39
CA LYS A 62 0.78 2.53 -10.72
C LYS A 62 -0.48 1.99 -11.40
N ALA A 63 -0.59 2.12 -12.72
CA ALA A 63 -1.80 1.70 -13.41
C ALA A 63 -2.02 0.20 -13.31
N ARG A 64 -0.96 -0.58 -13.45
CA ARG A 64 -1.06 -2.03 -13.30
C ARG A 64 -1.36 -2.44 -11.87
N PHE A 65 -0.73 -1.76 -10.93
CA PHE A 65 -0.97 -2.01 -9.51
C PHE A 65 -2.44 -1.79 -9.18
N GLU A 66 -3.00 -0.67 -9.61
CA GLU A 66 -4.39 -0.35 -9.31
C GLU A 66 -5.36 -1.29 -10.02
N LYS A 67 -5.03 -1.73 -11.22
CA LYS A 67 -5.86 -2.68 -11.95
C LYS A 67 -5.88 -4.04 -11.25
N ALA A 68 -4.77 -4.44 -10.67
CA ALA A 68 -4.64 -5.75 -10.04
C ALA A 68 -5.20 -5.78 -8.63
N TYR A 69 -5.02 -4.71 -7.85
CA TYR A 69 -5.30 -4.72 -6.42
C TYR A 69 -6.37 -3.73 -5.99
N GLY A 70 -6.79 -2.83 -6.86
CA GLY A 70 -7.71 -1.76 -6.54
C GLY A 70 -6.99 -0.44 -6.44
N SER A 71 -7.75 0.65 -6.50
CA SER A 71 -7.16 1.98 -6.42
C SER A 71 -6.55 2.23 -5.04
N GLU A 72 -5.62 3.17 -4.97
CA GLU A 72 -5.00 3.51 -3.69
C GLU A 72 -6.03 3.97 -2.67
N TYR A 73 -7.08 4.69 -3.12
CA TYR A 73 -8.13 5.15 -2.21
C TYR A 73 -9.04 4.02 -1.75
N GLU A 74 -9.28 3.03 -2.60
CA GLU A 74 -10.00 1.83 -2.18
C GLU A 74 -9.23 1.07 -1.11
N LEU A 75 -7.93 0.93 -1.31
CA LEU A 75 -7.06 0.29 -0.32
C LEU A 75 -7.01 1.10 0.97
N LEU A 76 -7.01 2.43 0.85
CA LEU A 76 -7.02 3.30 2.03
C LEU A 76 -8.28 3.09 2.86
N ASP A 77 -9.44 2.95 2.20
CA ASP A 77 -10.68 2.69 2.91
C ASP A 77 -10.61 1.37 3.68
N ILE A 78 -10.01 0.35 3.08
CA ILE A 78 -9.82 -0.93 3.76
C ILE A 78 -8.90 -0.77 4.97
N VAL A 79 -7.79 -0.06 4.80
CA VAL A 79 -6.85 0.18 5.90
C VAL A 79 -7.56 0.91 7.04
N ASN A 80 -8.32 1.95 6.73
CA ASN A 80 -9.02 2.72 7.75
C ASN A 80 -10.04 1.88 8.50
N SER A 81 -10.66 0.92 7.83
CA SER A 81 -11.63 0.03 8.48
C SER A 81 -10.94 -0.95 9.43
N LEU A 82 -9.65 -1.18 9.26
CA LEU A 82 -8.87 -2.09 10.10
C LEU A 82 -8.22 -1.37 11.29
N LEU A 83 -8.26 -0.07 11.32
CA LEU A 83 -7.74 0.73 12.43
C LEU A 83 -8.86 1.03 13.46
#